data_e6243c4fc16568c36c1a7210923f18b3
#
_entry.id   e6243c4fc16568c36c1a7210923f18b3
#
_cell.length_a   1.000
_cell.length_b   1.000
_cell.length_c   1.000
_cell.angle_alpha   90.00
_cell.angle_beta   90.00
_cell.angle_gamma   90.00
#
_symmetry.space_group_name_H-M   'P 1'
#
loop_
_entity.id
_entity.type
_entity.pdbx_description
1 polymer ?
#
loop_
_entity_poly.entity_id
_entity_poly.type
_entity_poly.pdbx_seq_one_letter_code
_entity_poly.pdbx_strand_id
1 'polypeptide(L)'
;MEWDRCSGRAAAVRIEAADDAMFRERDAWRYDPPYDFYNGDGLPVKNPEFFFAVRDDEGALIGFYFFGPCGDALFYGLGLRPDLTGRGLGEQFMLAGLKFARSIYGHRCVVLDVAAFNERAIRLYRRVGFTETGRHTETFDGYGAVEFVDMEMPG
;
A
#
# COMPACT_ATOMS: atom_id res chain seq x y z
N MET A 1 12.02 9.68 7.95
CA MET A 1 12.05 8.85 6.72
C MET A 1 12.38 9.74 5.56
N GLU A 2 13.30 9.32 4.72
CA GLU A 2 13.75 10.09 3.58
C GLU A 2 13.05 9.61 2.31
N TRP A 3 12.38 10.52 1.62
CA TRP A 3 11.66 10.22 0.39
C TRP A 3 12.32 10.80 -0.84
N ASP A 4 12.94 11.95 -0.67
CA ASP A 4 13.41 12.73 -1.80
C ASP A 4 14.87 12.42 -2.09
N ARG A 5 15.08 11.53 -3.04
CA ARG A 5 16.42 11.20 -3.52
C ARG A 5 16.97 12.26 -4.50
N CYS A 6 16.10 13.13 -5.01
CA CYS A 6 16.49 14.11 -6.01
C CYS A 6 17.10 15.36 -5.39
N SER A 7 16.66 15.73 -4.17
CA SER A 7 17.17 16.91 -3.49
C SER A 7 18.30 16.62 -2.50
N GLY A 8 18.55 15.34 -2.18
CA GLY A 8 19.52 14.94 -1.18
C GLY A 8 19.14 15.35 0.24
N ARG A 9 17.89 15.75 0.46
CA ARG A 9 17.38 16.16 1.77
C ARG A 9 16.46 15.10 2.36
N ALA A 10 16.52 14.95 3.69
CA ALA A 10 15.52 14.20 4.41
C ALA A 10 14.17 14.88 4.24
N ALA A 11 13.21 14.17 3.67
CA ALA A 11 11.83 14.65 3.58
C ALA A 11 11.07 14.11 4.80
N ALA A 12 10.51 15.01 5.61
CA ALA A 12 9.64 14.62 6.70
C ALA A 12 8.31 14.16 6.11
N VAL A 13 7.85 12.97 6.51
CA VAL A 13 6.52 12.49 6.16
C VAL A 13 5.69 12.34 7.42
N ARG A 14 4.38 12.57 7.28
CA ARG A 14 3.40 12.34 8.33
C ARG A 14 2.53 11.16 7.96
N ILE A 15 2.30 10.29 8.94
CA ILE A 15 1.34 9.20 8.82
C ILE A 15 0.23 9.51 9.81
N GLU A 16 -0.99 9.71 9.31
CA GLU A 16 -2.13 10.13 10.10
C GLU A 16 -3.38 9.36 9.71
N ALA A 17 -4.36 9.31 10.60
CA ALA A 17 -5.64 8.66 10.29
C ALA A 17 -6.24 9.26 9.03
N ALA A 18 -6.77 8.41 8.15
CA ALA A 18 -7.39 8.85 6.92
C ALA A 18 -8.68 9.63 7.20
N ASP A 19 -8.98 10.57 6.32
CA ASP A 19 -10.21 11.33 6.33
C ASP A 19 -10.86 11.35 4.93
N ASP A 20 -12.03 11.96 4.81
CA ASP A 20 -12.73 12.02 3.53
C ASP A 20 -11.93 12.73 2.44
N ALA A 21 -11.15 13.75 2.81
CA ALA A 21 -10.29 14.46 1.86
C ALA A 21 -9.23 13.53 1.26
N MET A 22 -8.61 12.69 2.08
CA MET A 22 -7.65 11.68 1.61
C MET A 22 -8.26 10.74 0.58
N PHE A 23 -9.47 10.23 0.85
CA PHE A 23 -10.13 9.30 -0.08
C PHE A 23 -10.49 9.97 -1.39
N ARG A 24 -10.91 11.24 -1.37
CA ARG A 24 -11.17 12.00 -2.60
C ARG A 24 -9.90 12.22 -3.41
N GLU A 25 -8.80 12.59 -2.76
CA GLU A 25 -7.51 12.78 -3.42
C GLU A 25 -7.02 11.48 -4.06
N ARG A 26 -7.11 10.36 -3.33
CA ARG A 26 -6.70 9.05 -3.83
C ARG A 26 -7.56 8.61 -5.02
N ASP A 27 -8.86 8.83 -4.97
CA ASP A 27 -9.75 8.43 -6.06
C ASP A 27 -9.46 9.16 -7.38
N ALA A 28 -8.80 10.31 -7.31
CA ALA A 28 -8.38 11.05 -8.49
C ALA A 28 -7.08 10.50 -9.12
N TRP A 29 -6.35 9.65 -8.43
CA TRP A 29 -5.12 9.06 -8.94
C TRP A 29 -5.41 8.13 -10.12
N ARG A 30 -4.54 8.19 -11.14
CA ARG A 30 -4.64 7.33 -12.33
C ARG A 30 -3.30 6.67 -12.61
N TYR A 31 -3.33 5.37 -12.67
CA TYR A 31 -2.17 4.54 -12.97
C TYR A 31 -2.22 4.12 -14.44
N ASP A 32 -1.06 3.97 -15.06
CA ASP A 32 -0.94 3.45 -16.41
C ASP A 32 -1.21 1.94 -16.46
N PRO A 33 -1.76 1.42 -17.57
CA PRO A 33 -1.93 -0.02 -17.70
C PRO A 33 -0.62 -0.79 -17.54
N PRO A 34 -0.60 -1.97 -16.91
CA PRO A 34 -1.77 -2.71 -16.40
C PRO A 34 -2.22 -2.28 -15.00
N TYR A 35 -1.61 -1.25 -14.40
CA TYR A 35 -1.88 -0.82 -13.03
C TYR A 35 -3.14 0.04 -12.90
N ASP A 36 -3.79 0.38 -14.00
CA ASP A 36 -5.10 1.04 -14.00
C ASP A 36 -6.18 0.24 -13.27
N PHE A 37 -5.94 -1.06 -13.05
CA PHE A 37 -6.73 -1.89 -12.15
C PHE A 37 -6.89 -1.28 -10.75
N TYR A 38 -5.90 -0.53 -10.27
CA TYR A 38 -5.91 0.09 -8.95
C TYR A 38 -6.54 1.49 -8.91
N ASN A 39 -7.03 1.99 -10.05
CA ASN A 39 -7.72 3.28 -10.08
C ASN A 39 -8.98 3.25 -9.22
N GLY A 40 -9.26 4.35 -8.52
CA GLY A 40 -10.46 4.49 -7.72
C GLY A 40 -11.72 4.49 -8.59
N ASP A 41 -12.79 3.91 -8.07
CA ASP A 41 -14.09 3.79 -8.74
C ASP A 41 -15.14 4.77 -8.20
N GLY A 42 -14.77 5.59 -7.21
CA GLY A 42 -15.66 6.56 -6.57
C GLY A 42 -16.68 5.93 -5.62
N LEU A 43 -16.61 4.62 -5.40
CA LEU A 43 -17.50 3.95 -4.46
C LEU A 43 -17.07 4.21 -3.01
N PRO A 44 -18.02 4.12 -2.05
CA PRO A 44 -17.69 4.28 -0.63
C PRO A 44 -16.61 3.27 -0.19
N VAL A 45 -15.67 3.77 0.61
CA VAL A 45 -14.58 2.94 1.14
C VAL A 45 -15.11 2.06 2.26
N LYS A 46 -14.74 0.77 2.23
CA LYS A 46 -15.03 -0.16 3.32
C LYS A 46 -13.96 -0.03 4.40
N ASN A 47 -14.39 0.00 5.65
CA ASN A 47 -13.51 0.06 6.83
C ASN A 47 -12.54 1.25 6.77
N PRO A 48 -13.04 2.49 6.60
CA PRO A 48 -12.16 3.66 6.48
C PRO A 48 -11.27 3.86 7.71
N GLU A 49 -11.67 3.35 8.87
CA GLU A 49 -10.93 3.42 10.12
C GLU A 49 -9.59 2.66 10.10
N PHE A 50 -9.40 1.77 9.13
CA PHE A 50 -8.13 1.03 8.97
C PHE A 50 -7.13 1.71 8.04
N PHE A 51 -7.52 2.84 7.44
CA PHE A 51 -6.67 3.56 6.50
C PHE A 51 -5.88 4.67 7.18
N PHE A 52 -4.66 4.89 6.70
CA PHE A 52 -3.79 5.98 7.11
C PHE A 52 -3.29 6.73 5.89
N ALA A 53 -3.34 8.05 5.97
CA ALA A 53 -2.79 8.92 4.93
C ALA A 53 -1.31 9.17 5.19
N VAL A 54 -0.51 9.15 4.12
CA VAL A 54 0.91 9.52 4.19
C VAL A 54 1.09 10.81 3.41
N ARG A 55 1.48 11.87 4.13
CA ARG A 55 1.64 13.21 3.56
C ARG A 55 3.09 13.66 3.70
N ASP A 56 3.56 14.41 2.72
CA ASP A 56 4.88 15.05 2.80
C ASP A 56 4.84 16.30 3.71
N ASP A 57 5.96 16.98 3.84
CA ASP A 57 6.09 18.17 4.69
C ASP A 57 5.29 19.37 4.18
N GLU A 58 4.85 19.36 2.91
CA GLU A 58 3.97 20.37 2.32
C GLU A 58 2.49 20.03 2.43
N GLY A 59 2.17 18.86 3.01
CA GLY A 59 0.79 18.39 3.17
C GLY A 59 0.24 17.62 1.96
N ALA A 60 1.03 17.39 0.93
CA ALA A 60 0.59 16.63 -0.23
C ALA A 60 0.43 15.14 0.11
N LEU A 61 -0.65 14.52 -0.37
CA LEU A 61 -0.86 13.09 -0.19
C LEU A 61 0.05 12.32 -1.15
N ILE A 62 0.98 11.55 -0.58
CA ILE A 62 1.94 10.77 -1.36
C ILE A 62 1.64 9.28 -1.37
N GLY A 63 0.84 8.81 -0.44
CA GLY A 63 0.47 7.40 -0.35
C GLY A 63 -0.51 7.13 0.76
N PHE A 64 -0.83 5.87 0.94
CA PHE A 64 -1.69 5.43 2.04
C PHE A 64 -1.27 4.04 2.51
N TYR A 65 -1.64 3.73 3.75
CA TYR A 65 -1.55 2.40 4.31
C TYR A 65 -2.93 1.94 4.77
N PHE A 66 -3.15 0.64 4.68
CA PHE A 66 -4.28 -0.05 5.26
C PHE A 66 -3.76 -1.11 6.22
N PHE A 67 -4.26 -1.12 7.46
CA PHE A 67 -3.94 -2.16 8.43
C PHE A 67 -5.24 -2.69 9.02
N GLY A 68 -5.59 -3.91 8.64
CA GLY A 68 -6.81 -4.56 9.09
C GLY A 68 -6.55 -5.83 9.89
N PRO A 69 -7.49 -6.23 10.76
CA PRO A 69 -7.34 -7.49 11.48
C PRO A 69 -7.51 -8.68 10.54
N CYS A 70 -6.67 -9.70 10.71
CA CYS A 70 -6.73 -10.95 9.96
C CYS A 70 -6.37 -12.09 10.92
N GLY A 71 -7.34 -12.52 11.75
CA GLY A 71 -7.06 -13.43 12.87
C GLY A 71 -6.05 -12.79 13.82
N ASP A 72 -4.96 -13.50 14.12
CA ASP A 72 -3.86 -12.97 14.93
C ASP A 72 -2.85 -12.17 14.10
N ALA A 73 -2.97 -12.21 12.79
CA ALA A 73 -2.13 -11.47 11.86
C ALA A 73 -2.70 -10.09 11.55
N LEU A 74 -1.87 -9.25 10.96
CA LEU A 74 -2.23 -7.93 10.48
C LEU A 74 -2.24 -7.95 8.95
N PHE A 75 -3.37 -7.61 8.33
CA PHE A 75 -3.44 -7.45 6.88
C PHE A 75 -2.91 -6.07 6.51
N TYR A 76 -1.96 -6.04 5.57
CA TYR A 76 -1.28 -4.82 5.14
C TYR A 76 -1.60 -4.52 3.69
N GLY A 77 -2.19 -3.35 3.45
CA GLY A 77 -2.37 -2.79 2.12
C GLY A 77 -1.61 -1.48 2.01
N LEU A 78 -1.17 -1.14 0.82
CA LEU A 78 -0.48 0.12 0.59
C LEU A 78 -0.67 0.60 -0.85
N GLY A 79 -0.63 1.91 -1.03
CA GLY A 79 -0.67 2.53 -2.34
C GLY A 79 0.21 3.77 -2.35
N LEU A 80 1.00 3.92 -3.42
CA LEU A 80 1.87 5.07 -3.63
C LEU A 80 1.30 5.90 -4.79
N ARG A 81 1.34 7.22 -4.66
CA ARG A 81 0.87 8.12 -5.72
C ARG A 81 1.51 7.76 -7.05
N PRO A 82 0.74 7.74 -8.16
CA PRO A 82 1.22 7.21 -9.44
C PRO A 82 2.53 7.80 -9.95
N ASP A 83 2.74 9.11 -9.79
CA ASP A 83 3.96 9.79 -10.23
C ASP A 83 5.21 9.41 -9.41
N LEU A 84 5.01 8.79 -8.25
CA LEU A 84 6.10 8.33 -7.38
C LEU A 84 6.43 6.85 -7.60
N THR A 85 5.62 6.13 -8.35
CA THR A 85 5.89 4.73 -8.68
C THR A 85 7.02 4.61 -9.70
N GLY A 86 7.75 3.49 -9.67
CA GLY A 86 8.83 3.25 -10.62
C GLY A 86 10.11 4.05 -10.36
N ARG A 87 10.21 4.75 -9.22
CA ARG A 87 11.38 5.57 -8.86
C ARG A 87 12.25 4.95 -7.77
N GLY A 88 12.02 3.68 -7.44
CA GLY A 88 12.75 3.02 -6.37
C GLY A 88 12.33 3.45 -4.96
N LEU A 89 11.18 4.10 -4.82
CA LEU A 89 10.65 4.57 -3.54
C LEU A 89 9.79 3.53 -2.83
N GLY A 90 9.33 2.51 -3.55
CA GLY A 90 8.39 1.51 -3.02
C GLY A 90 8.92 0.76 -1.81
N GLU A 91 10.20 0.40 -1.80
CA GLU A 91 10.81 -0.30 -0.67
C GLU A 91 10.82 0.54 0.60
N GLN A 92 11.26 1.80 0.51
CA GLN A 92 11.25 2.73 1.64
C GLN A 92 9.84 2.95 2.15
N PHE A 93 8.89 3.11 1.24
CA PHE A 93 7.48 3.31 1.56
C PHE A 93 6.93 2.10 2.32
N MET A 94 7.19 0.90 1.83
CA MET A 94 6.75 -0.33 2.46
C MET A 94 7.37 -0.54 3.84
N LEU A 95 8.68 -0.33 3.96
CA LEU A 95 9.39 -0.47 5.23
C LEU A 95 8.91 0.54 6.27
N ALA A 96 8.61 1.76 5.86
CA ALA A 96 8.07 2.78 6.74
C ALA A 96 6.69 2.39 7.27
N GLY A 97 5.84 1.82 6.45
CA GLY A 97 4.54 1.32 6.87
C GLY A 97 4.64 0.17 7.86
N LEU A 98 5.58 -0.75 7.64
CA LEU A 98 5.85 -1.84 8.59
C LEU A 98 6.35 -1.33 9.94
N LYS A 99 7.26 -0.35 9.92
CA LYS A 99 7.77 0.28 11.15
C LYS A 99 6.64 0.98 11.90
N PHE A 100 5.78 1.70 11.19
CA PHE A 100 4.62 2.36 11.77
C PHE A 100 3.66 1.33 12.39
N ALA A 101 3.35 0.26 11.66
CA ALA A 101 2.47 -0.79 12.16
C ALA A 101 3.01 -1.45 13.43
N ARG A 102 4.30 -1.72 13.49
CA ARG A 102 4.94 -2.29 14.68
C ARG A 102 4.83 -1.37 15.89
N SER A 103 4.91 -0.05 15.67
CA SER A 103 4.78 0.93 16.75
C SER A 103 3.37 0.99 17.35
N ILE A 104 2.34 0.69 16.54
CA ILE A 104 0.94 0.75 16.96
C ILE A 104 0.40 -0.62 17.39
N TYR A 105 0.69 -1.66 16.61
CA TYR A 105 0.08 -2.99 16.77
C TYR A 105 1.03 -4.02 17.36
N GLY A 106 2.30 -3.67 17.56
CA GLY A 106 3.32 -4.61 18.03
C GLY A 106 3.84 -5.51 16.92
N HIS A 107 4.67 -6.49 17.29
CA HIS A 107 5.23 -7.46 16.37
C HIS A 107 4.22 -8.59 16.13
N ARG A 108 3.65 -8.61 14.94
CA ARG A 108 2.70 -9.60 14.48
C ARG A 108 3.12 -10.15 13.13
N CYS A 109 2.65 -11.33 12.80
CA CYS A 109 2.68 -11.80 11.44
C CYS A 109 1.92 -10.79 10.56
N VAL A 110 2.51 -10.41 9.44
CA VAL A 110 1.90 -9.49 8.47
C VAL A 110 1.57 -10.27 7.23
N VAL A 111 0.33 -10.14 6.76
CA VAL A 111 -0.14 -10.79 5.53
C VAL A 111 -0.55 -9.73 4.52
N LEU A 112 -0.40 -10.04 3.26
CA LEU A 112 -0.89 -9.20 2.17
C LEU A 112 -1.31 -10.06 1.00
N ASP A 113 -2.05 -9.48 0.08
CA ASP A 113 -2.25 -10.06 -1.24
C ASP A 113 -1.86 -9.04 -2.32
N VAL A 114 -1.51 -9.55 -3.48
CA VAL A 114 -1.10 -8.72 -4.61
C VAL A 114 -1.55 -9.39 -5.90
N ALA A 115 -2.07 -8.59 -6.83
CA ALA A 115 -2.47 -9.13 -8.13
C ALA A 115 -1.29 -9.82 -8.81
N ALA A 116 -1.51 -11.03 -9.32
CA ALA A 116 -0.45 -11.85 -9.90
C ALA A 116 0.27 -11.16 -11.07
N PHE A 117 -0.43 -10.28 -11.81
CA PHE A 117 0.19 -9.50 -12.90
C PHE A 117 1.18 -8.44 -12.39
N ASN A 118 1.09 -8.05 -11.11
CA ASN A 118 1.94 -7.00 -10.54
C ASN A 118 3.28 -7.57 -10.09
N GLU A 119 4.07 -8.01 -11.06
CA GLU A 119 5.36 -8.66 -10.81
C GLU A 119 6.35 -7.74 -10.09
N ARG A 120 6.27 -6.45 -10.35
CA ARG A 120 7.11 -5.43 -9.71
C ARG A 120 6.89 -5.43 -8.19
N ALA A 121 5.64 -5.42 -7.76
CA ALA A 121 5.31 -5.46 -6.33
C ALA A 121 5.70 -6.79 -5.70
N ILE A 122 5.44 -7.91 -6.38
CA ILE A 122 5.81 -9.23 -5.87
C ILE A 122 7.31 -9.33 -5.60
N ARG A 123 8.13 -8.85 -6.53
CA ARG A 123 9.59 -8.83 -6.35
C ARG A 123 10.00 -7.97 -5.17
N LEU A 124 9.37 -6.79 -5.02
CA LEU A 124 9.61 -5.90 -3.90
C LEU A 124 9.29 -6.59 -2.57
N TYR A 125 8.13 -7.22 -2.48
CA TYR A 125 7.67 -7.87 -1.25
C TYR A 125 8.57 -9.03 -0.85
N ARG A 126 9.01 -9.84 -1.81
CA ARG A 126 10.00 -10.90 -1.56
C ARG A 126 11.31 -10.34 -1.03
N ARG A 127 11.79 -9.25 -1.62
CA ARG A 127 13.05 -8.61 -1.21
C ARG A 127 12.96 -8.07 0.23
N VAL A 128 11.79 -7.61 0.65
CA VAL A 128 11.55 -7.10 2.01
C VAL A 128 11.43 -8.24 3.02
N GLY A 129 11.08 -9.44 2.60
CA GLY A 129 11.00 -10.62 3.49
C GLY A 129 9.68 -11.36 3.48
N PHE A 130 8.75 -11.02 2.59
CA PHE A 130 7.51 -11.77 2.41
C PHE A 130 7.74 -13.03 1.58
N THR A 131 7.01 -14.09 1.92
CA THR A 131 7.01 -15.35 1.19
C THR A 131 5.59 -15.68 0.72
N GLU A 132 5.48 -16.32 -0.44
CA GLU A 132 4.20 -16.74 -0.98
C GLU A 132 3.62 -17.88 -0.15
N THR A 133 2.35 -17.76 0.24
CA THR A 133 1.63 -18.78 1.01
C THR A 133 0.51 -19.45 0.23
N GLY A 134 0.03 -18.81 -0.83
CA GLY A 134 -1.04 -19.36 -1.65
C GLY A 134 -1.47 -18.40 -2.72
N ARG A 135 -2.53 -18.76 -3.41
CA ARG A 135 -3.16 -17.92 -4.44
C ARG A 135 -4.66 -18.05 -4.35
N HIS A 136 -5.35 -17.00 -4.74
CA HIS A 136 -6.80 -17.01 -4.85
C HIS A 136 -7.24 -16.12 -6.02
N THR A 137 -8.50 -16.26 -6.41
CA THR A 137 -9.08 -15.49 -7.52
C THR A 137 -10.29 -14.72 -7.02
N GLU A 138 -10.38 -13.46 -7.41
CA GLU A 138 -11.53 -12.60 -7.15
C GLU A 138 -12.05 -12.04 -8.47
N THR A 139 -13.37 -11.80 -8.55
CA THR A 139 -14.01 -11.23 -9.74
C THR A 139 -14.29 -9.75 -9.49
N PHE A 140 -13.89 -8.91 -10.45
CA PHE A 140 -14.09 -7.46 -10.40
C PHE A 140 -14.89 -7.00 -11.60
N ASP A 141 -15.82 -6.07 -11.37
CA ASP A 141 -16.58 -5.44 -12.44
C ASP A 141 -15.62 -4.72 -13.40
N GLY A 142 -15.74 -5.04 -14.69
CA GLY A 142 -14.90 -4.45 -15.73
C GLY A 142 -13.55 -5.13 -15.97
N TYR A 143 -13.11 -6.03 -15.08
CA TYR A 143 -11.83 -6.74 -15.20
C TYR A 143 -11.95 -8.25 -15.23
N GLY A 144 -13.12 -8.79 -14.84
CA GLY A 144 -13.33 -10.23 -14.75
C GLY A 144 -12.60 -10.86 -13.57
N ALA A 145 -12.16 -12.11 -13.74
CA ALA A 145 -11.44 -12.84 -12.71
C ALA A 145 -9.97 -12.40 -12.67
N VAL A 146 -9.49 -12.03 -11.49
CA VAL A 146 -8.10 -11.62 -11.26
C VAL A 146 -7.50 -12.54 -10.21
N GLU A 147 -6.35 -13.15 -10.54
CA GLU A 147 -5.60 -13.98 -9.60
C GLU A 147 -4.75 -13.10 -8.68
N PHE A 148 -4.74 -13.45 -7.40
CA PHE A 148 -3.91 -12.82 -6.37
C PHE A 148 -2.91 -13.81 -5.80
N VAL A 149 -1.74 -13.30 -5.47
CA VAL A 149 -0.70 -14.02 -4.71
C VAL A 149 -0.82 -13.60 -3.26
N ASP A 150 -1.00 -14.57 -2.36
CA ASP A 150 -1.03 -14.35 -0.92
C ASP A 150 0.38 -14.49 -0.37
N MET A 151 0.78 -13.55 0.47
CA MET A 151 2.13 -13.51 1.02
C MET A 151 2.10 -13.21 2.52
N GLU A 152 3.11 -13.68 3.23
CA GLU A 152 3.25 -13.38 4.65
C GLU A 152 4.69 -13.11 5.05
N MET A 153 4.83 -12.37 6.14
CA MET A 153 6.10 -12.16 6.84
C MET A 153 5.87 -12.42 8.32
N PRO A 154 6.63 -13.34 8.96
CA PRO A 154 6.51 -13.61 10.39
C PRO A 154 6.77 -12.37 11.24
N GLY A 155 6.12 -12.31 12.39
CA GLY A 155 6.32 -11.23 13.35
C GLY A 155 7.66 -11.26 14.08
#